data_829f91532ed14cadef8dbaa7d52bc784
#
_entry.id   829f91532ed14cadef8dbaa7d52bc784
#
_cell.length_a   1.000
_cell.length_b   1.000
_cell.length_c   1.000
_cell.angle_alpha   90.00
_cell.angle_beta   90.00
_cell.angle_gamma   90.00
#
_symmetry.space_group_name_H-M   'P 1'
#
loop_
_entity.id
_entity.type
_entity.pdbx_description
1 polymer ?
#
loop_
_entity_poly.entity_id
_entity_poly.type
_entity_poly.pdbx_seq_one_letter_code
_entity_poly.pdbx_strand_id
1 'polypeptide(L)'
;MPRFQRLEHGADSKSSIAVMSELNLILLGPPGAGKGTQAARLTEDFHLPYIATGDMLRGAVKEGTPLGKQAKEYMDRGDLVPDDVIIRMILDCMESPDCADGLLLDGYPRNVEQAEALEKAMKGKGRGVTATILIDVPDEEVVKRISGRRLCQKNGHVYNVFSDPPKHDDVCDQDGSRLVQREDDAEDVVRKRLSVYHEQTAPLIEYYEDRGVLKRFDGLRSPTEVHDHIRATIATLRLEDEL
;
A
#
# COMPACT_ATOMS: atom_id res chain seq x y z
N MET A 1 7.53 -32.32 -66.78
CA MET A 1 8.04 -31.61 -65.63
C MET A 1 6.93 -30.72 -65.05
N PRO A 2 6.27 -31.04 -63.92
CA PRO A 2 5.26 -30.19 -63.35
C PRO A 2 5.94 -29.21 -62.36
N ARG A 3 5.55 -27.94 -62.48
CA ARG A 3 5.93 -26.82 -61.57
C ARG A 3 5.25 -27.00 -60.22
N PHE A 4 6.03 -27.07 -59.15
CA PHE A 4 5.54 -26.96 -57.79
C PHE A 4 5.26 -25.49 -57.48
N GLN A 5 3.99 -25.15 -57.25
CA GLN A 5 3.55 -23.90 -56.66
C GLN A 5 3.90 -23.92 -55.17
N ARG A 6 4.65 -22.93 -54.73
CA ARG A 6 4.99 -22.67 -53.34
C ARG A 6 3.78 -21.97 -52.68
N LEU A 7 3.09 -22.65 -51.80
CA LEU A 7 2.07 -22.04 -50.93
C LEU A 7 2.81 -21.23 -49.85
N GLU A 8 2.72 -19.92 -49.97
CA GLU A 8 3.11 -18.99 -48.90
C GLU A 8 2.03 -19.05 -47.81
N HIS A 9 2.37 -19.66 -46.69
CA HIS A 9 1.59 -19.55 -45.46
C HIS A 9 1.97 -18.23 -44.79
N GLY A 10 1.11 -17.24 -44.94
CA GLY A 10 1.10 -16.04 -44.12
C GLY A 10 0.78 -16.41 -42.68
N ALA A 11 1.80 -16.41 -41.82
CA ALA A 11 1.65 -16.51 -40.41
C ALA A 11 1.61 -15.08 -39.82
N ASP A 12 0.46 -14.42 -39.92
CA ASP A 12 0.13 -13.27 -39.10
C ASP A 12 -0.77 -13.74 -37.95
N SER A 13 -0.20 -14.49 -37.02
CA SER A 13 -0.76 -14.57 -35.66
C SER A 13 -0.11 -13.50 -34.81
N LYS A 14 -0.52 -12.25 -34.97
CA LYS A 14 -0.42 -11.27 -33.92
C LYS A 14 -1.34 -11.77 -32.80
N SER A 15 -0.75 -12.55 -31.88
CA SER A 15 -1.31 -12.78 -30.57
C SER A 15 -1.56 -11.38 -29.97
N SER A 16 -2.82 -10.99 -29.94
CA SER A 16 -3.31 -9.84 -29.20
C SER A 16 -3.09 -10.21 -27.72
N ILE A 17 -1.90 -9.88 -27.21
CA ILE A 17 -1.69 -9.83 -25.76
C ILE A 17 -2.65 -8.71 -25.35
N ALA A 18 -3.76 -9.07 -24.70
CA ALA A 18 -4.60 -8.12 -24.02
C ALA A 18 -3.65 -7.27 -23.16
N VAL A 19 -3.55 -5.98 -23.46
CA VAL A 19 -2.81 -5.03 -22.64
C VAL A 19 -3.60 -5.00 -21.34
N MET A 20 -3.12 -5.71 -20.33
CA MET A 20 -3.71 -5.67 -19.00
C MET A 20 -3.66 -4.20 -18.56
N SER A 21 -4.82 -3.62 -18.26
CA SER A 21 -4.90 -2.24 -17.81
C SER A 21 -4.01 -2.07 -16.57
N GLU A 22 -3.18 -1.05 -16.61
CA GLU A 22 -2.25 -0.75 -15.53
C GLU A 22 -3.00 -0.52 -14.22
N LEU A 23 -2.56 -1.18 -13.13
CA LEU A 23 -3.26 -1.17 -11.85
C LEU A 23 -2.48 -0.36 -10.80
N ASN A 24 -2.76 0.94 -10.71
CA ASN A 24 -2.15 1.83 -9.71
C ASN A 24 -3.09 2.01 -8.52
N LEU A 25 -2.78 1.37 -7.41
CA LEU A 25 -3.60 1.35 -6.22
C LEU A 25 -2.99 2.18 -5.09
N ILE A 26 -3.83 2.89 -4.34
CA ILE A 26 -3.46 3.60 -3.12
C ILE A 26 -4.25 3.01 -1.96
N LEU A 27 -3.56 2.64 -0.87
CA LEU A 27 -4.20 2.27 0.39
C LEU A 27 -4.34 3.49 1.29
N LEU A 28 -5.57 3.83 1.63
CA LEU A 28 -5.94 4.92 2.52
C LEU A 28 -6.63 4.38 3.78
N GLY A 29 -6.52 5.11 4.87
CA GLY A 29 -7.13 4.76 6.15
C GLY A 29 -6.20 5.09 7.32
N PRO A 30 -6.74 5.16 8.55
CA PRO A 30 -5.98 5.55 9.73
C PRO A 30 -4.82 4.57 10.01
N PRO A 31 -3.83 4.97 10.82
CA PRO A 31 -2.83 4.03 11.32
C PRO A 31 -3.53 2.83 11.99
N GLY A 32 -3.03 1.62 11.80
CA GLY A 32 -3.66 0.42 12.38
C GLY A 32 -4.94 -0.07 11.71
N ALA A 33 -5.42 0.54 10.63
CA ALA A 33 -6.61 0.10 9.89
C ALA A 33 -6.46 -1.29 9.22
N GLY A 34 -5.25 -1.81 9.10
CA GLY A 34 -4.98 -3.10 8.44
C GLY A 34 -4.45 -2.96 7.01
N LYS A 35 -4.03 -1.77 6.58
CA LYS A 35 -3.49 -1.50 5.24
C LYS A 35 -2.38 -2.47 4.85
N GLY A 36 -1.35 -2.64 5.69
CA GLY A 36 -0.25 -3.55 5.42
C GLY A 36 -0.68 -5.02 5.30
N THR A 37 -1.68 -5.46 6.08
CA THR A 37 -2.26 -6.80 5.96
C THR A 37 -2.93 -7.01 4.60
N GLN A 38 -3.67 -6.01 4.12
CA GLN A 38 -4.29 -6.06 2.81
C GLN A 38 -3.27 -5.91 1.69
N ALA A 39 -2.26 -5.06 1.87
CA ALA A 39 -1.18 -4.90 0.91
C ALA A 39 -0.46 -6.22 0.60
N ALA A 40 -0.08 -6.98 1.62
CA ALA A 40 0.59 -8.27 1.45
C ALA A 40 -0.24 -9.24 0.56
N ARG A 41 -1.56 -9.32 0.82
CA ARG A 41 -2.47 -10.17 0.05
C ARG A 41 -2.70 -9.65 -1.38
N LEU A 42 -2.87 -8.35 -1.55
CA LEU A 42 -3.07 -7.73 -2.86
C LEU A 42 -1.82 -7.85 -3.74
N THR A 43 -0.64 -7.72 -3.15
CA THR A 43 0.63 -7.95 -3.85
C THR A 43 0.75 -9.38 -4.36
N GLU A 44 0.33 -10.36 -3.55
CA GLU A 44 0.31 -11.76 -3.96
C GLU A 44 -0.70 -12.03 -5.07
N ASP A 45 -1.93 -11.52 -4.96
CA ASP A 45 -3.02 -11.74 -5.92
C ASP A 45 -2.80 -11.06 -7.27
N PHE A 46 -2.29 -9.83 -7.26
CA PHE A 46 -2.18 -8.98 -8.45
C PHE A 46 -0.74 -8.79 -8.95
N HIS A 47 0.25 -9.35 -8.25
CA HIS A 47 1.68 -9.27 -8.58
C HIS A 47 2.20 -7.82 -8.69
N LEU A 48 1.63 -6.91 -7.88
CA LEU A 48 2.00 -5.51 -7.88
C LEU A 48 3.20 -5.24 -6.97
N PRO A 49 4.16 -4.40 -7.37
CA PRO A 49 5.16 -3.87 -6.47
C PRO A 49 4.52 -3.11 -5.31
N TYR A 50 4.90 -3.46 -4.09
CA TYR A 50 4.41 -2.82 -2.88
C TYR A 50 5.38 -1.74 -2.41
N ILE A 51 4.91 -0.51 -2.37
CA ILE A 51 5.66 0.66 -1.94
C ILE A 51 5.10 1.15 -0.62
N ALA A 52 5.70 0.69 0.48
CA ALA A 52 5.36 1.09 1.84
C ALA A 52 6.30 2.18 2.33
N THR A 53 5.92 3.45 2.20
CA THR A 53 6.80 4.57 2.58
C THR A 53 7.22 4.53 4.04
N GLY A 54 6.33 4.10 4.95
CA GLY A 54 6.66 3.94 6.36
C GLY A 54 7.72 2.86 6.62
N ASP A 55 7.71 1.74 5.91
CA ASP A 55 8.71 0.68 6.07
C ASP A 55 10.04 1.07 5.43
N MET A 56 10.01 1.78 4.29
CA MET A 56 11.20 2.34 3.67
C MET A 56 11.93 3.32 4.61
N LEU A 57 11.18 4.22 5.25
CA LEU A 57 11.74 5.15 6.24
C LEU A 57 12.29 4.43 7.47
N ARG A 58 11.58 3.43 8.00
CA ARG A 58 12.08 2.60 9.12
C ARG A 58 13.36 1.84 8.74
N GLY A 59 13.44 1.33 7.53
CA GLY A 59 14.66 0.73 6.98
C GLY A 59 15.83 1.72 6.98
N ALA A 60 15.62 2.93 6.45
CA ALA A 60 16.62 4.00 6.42
C ALA A 60 17.07 4.42 7.84
N VAL A 61 16.15 4.47 8.80
CA VAL A 61 16.45 4.73 10.23
C VAL A 61 17.35 3.63 10.80
N LYS A 62 17.00 2.36 10.55
CA LYS A 62 17.77 1.20 11.05
C LYS A 62 19.18 1.15 10.47
N GLU A 63 19.33 1.51 9.21
CA GLU A 63 20.63 1.59 8.54
C GLU A 63 21.44 2.84 8.90
N GLY A 64 20.84 3.81 9.60
CA GLY A 64 21.48 5.05 10.04
C GLY A 64 21.85 5.99 8.90
N THR A 65 21.17 5.89 7.75
CA THR A 65 21.39 6.77 6.60
C THR A 65 21.10 8.25 6.96
N PRO A 66 21.64 9.23 6.21
CA PRO A 66 21.30 10.65 6.44
C PRO A 66 19.77 10.89 6.42
N LEU A 67 19.06 10.27 5.49
CA LEU A 67 17.61 10.29 5.40
C LEU A 67 16.96 9.67 6.65
N GLY A 68 17.46 8.51 7.10
CA GLY A 68 16.93 7.83 8.28
C GLY A 68 17.06 8.66 9.54
N LYS A 69 18.18 9.36 9.74
CA LYS A 69 18.38 10.26 10.89
C LYS A 69 17.38 11.41 10.89
N GLN A 70 17.15 12.02 9.72
CA GLN A 70 16.16 13.09 9.57
C GLN A 70 14.73 12.56 9.79
N ALA A 71 14.39 11.44 9.17
CA ALA A 71 13.07 10.83 9.28
C ALA A 71 12.73 10.42 10.73
N LYS A 72 13.72 9.93 11.50
CA LYS A 72 13.53 9.49 12.88
C LYS A 72 12.92 10.58 13.77
N GLU A 73 13.38 11.82 13.65
CA GLU A 73 12.89 12.93 14.46
C GLU A 73 11.39 13.19 14.28
N TYR A 74 10.88 13.03 13.02
CA TYR A 74 9.46 13.17 12.72
C TYR A 74 8.66 11.94 13.17
N MET A 75 9.18 10.74 12.89
CA MET A 75 8.52 9.48 13.24
C MET A 75 8.31 9.30 14.73
N ASP A 76 9.31 9.64 15.55
CA ASP A 76 9.26 9.54 17.02
C ASP A 76 8.18 10.47 17.62
N ARG A 77 7.89 11.61 16.96
CA ARG A 77 6.81 12.54 17.35
C ARG A 77 5.45 12.19 16.74
N GLY A 78 5.40 11.24 15.82
CA GLY A 78 4.19 10.90 15.06
C GLY A 78 3.84 11.90 13.96
N ASP A 79 4.77 12.79 13.61
CA ASP A 79 4.63 13.79 12.54
C ASP A 79 4.94 13.18 11.16
N LEU A 80 4.53 13.88 10.07
CA LEU A 80 4.89 13.47 8.70
C LEU A 80 6.32 13.88 8.35
N VAL A 81 7.03 13.00 7.64
CA VAL A 81 8.33 13.31 7.05
C VAL A 81 8.14 14.27 5.85
N PRO A 82 9.05 15.23 5.59
CA PRO A 82 8.94 16.17 4.48
C PRO A 82 8.71 15.51 3.12
N ASP A 83 7.84 16.12 2.33
CA ASP A 83 7.26 15.55 1.11
C ASP A 83 8.25 15.32 -0.01
N ASP A 84 9.22 16.23 -0.21
CA ASP A 84 10.19 16.17 -1.28
C ASP A 84 11.05 14.89 -1.26
N VAL A 85 11.29 14.39 -0.06
CA VAL A 85 12.03 13.15 0.16
C VAL A 85 11.20 11.95 -0.27
N ILE A 86 9.94 11.90 0.20
CA ILE A 86 9.03 10.78 -0.08
C ILE A 86 8.69 10.72 -1.57
N ILE A 87 8.36 11.85 -2.18
CA ILE A 87 8.03 11.93 -3.61
C ILE A 87 9.17 11.38 -4.46
N ARG A 88 10.42 11.80 -4.19
CA ARG A 88 11.57 11.30 -4.94
C ARG A 88 11.72 9.79 -4.87
N MET A 89 11.60 9.22 -3.66
CA MET A 89 11.67 7.76 -3.47
C MET A 89 10.59 7.02 -4.27
N ILE A 90 9.36 7.55 -4.32
CA ILE A 90 8.26 6.93 -5.07
C ILE A 90 8.50 7.03 -6.58
N LEU A 91 8.94 8.19 -7.07
CA LEU A 91 9.21 8.38 -8.49
C LEU A 91 10.33 7.45 -8.98
N ASP A 92 11.39 7.27 -8.19
CA ASP A 92 12.47 6.33 -8.50
C ASP A 92 11.93 4.87 -8.59
N CYS A 93 11.04 4.48 -7.68
CA CYS A 93 10.38 3.17 -7.75
C CYS A 93 9.49 3.03 -8.99
N MET A 94 8.73 4.07 -9.35
CA MET A 94 7.85 4.07 -10.53
C MET A 94 8.61 3.96 -11.86
N GLU A 95 9.89 4.31 -11.89
CA GLU A 95 10.75 4.16 -13.06
C GLU A 95 11.30 2.73 -13.23
N SER A 96 11.16 1.90 -12.20
CA SER A 96 11.55 0.50 -12.29
C SER A 96 10.68 -0.26 -13.30
N PRO A 97 11.27 -1.15 -14.10
CA PRO A 97 10.51 -2.06 -14.97
C PRO A 97 9.46 -2.88 -14.23
N ASP A 98 9.70 -3.18 -12.96
CA ASP A 98 8.77 -3.94 -12.10
C ASP A 98 7.45 -3.22 -11.86
N CYS A 99 7.42 -1.88 -12.03
CA CYS A 99 6.23 -1.04 -11.89
C CYS A 99 5.50 -0.77 -13.22
N ALA A 100 5.88 -1.46 -14.31
CA ALA A 100 5.27 -1.23 -15.64
C ALA A 100 3.77 -1.55 -15.66
N ASP A 101 3.35 -2.62 -14.97
CA ASP A 101 1.96 -3.09 -14.93
C ASP A 101 1.15 -2.48 -13.78
N GLY A 102 1.73 -1.55 -13.03
CA GLY A 102 1.11 -0.88 -11.91
C GLY A 102 1.90 -0.96 -10.61
N LEU A 103 1.31 -0.49 -9.52
CA LEU A 103 1.92 -0.47 -8.20
C LEU A 103 0.87 -0.35 -7.09
N LEU A 104 1.26 -0.68 -5.87
CA LEU A 104 0.46 -0.53 -4.67
C LEU A 104 1.18 0.41 -3.69
N LEU A 105 0.60 1.59 -3.44
CA LEU A 105 1.12 2.57 -2.49
C LEU A 105 0.48 2.42 -1.11
N ASP A 106 1.29 2.36 -0.05
CA ASP A 106 0.84 2.42 1.34
C ASP A 106 1.58 3.52 2.10
N GLY A 107 0.81 4.41 2.74
CA GLY A 107 1.34 5.51 3.51
C GLY A 107 1.79 6.71 2.67
N TYR A 108 1.41 6.78 1.41
CA TYR A 108 1.52 7.92 0.51
C TYR A 108 0.41 7.87 -0.53
N PRO A 109 -0.21 9.03 -0.90
CA PRO A 109 -0.03 10.35 -0.27
C PRO A 109 -0.64 10.43 1.13
N ARG A 110 -0.25 11.43 1.92
CA ARG A 110 -0.79 11.70 3.25
C ARG A 110 -1.42 13.08 3.40
N ASN A 111 -1.32 13.91 2.39
CA ASN A 111 -2.03 15.19 2.29
C ASN A 111 -2.37 15.48 0.82
N VAL A 112 -3.16 16.53 0.59
CA VAL A 112 -3.65 16.89 -0.75
C VAL A 112 -2.50 17.31 -1.66
N GLU A 113 -1.53 18.06 -1.15
CA GLU A 113 -0.38 18.52 -1.91
C GLU A 113 0.45 17.33 -2.45
N GLN A 114 0.62 16.29 -1.64
CA GLN A 114 1.25 15.04 -2.07
C GLN A 114 0.45 14.32 -3.14
N ALA A 115 -0.88 14.29 -3.01
CA ALA A 115 -1.76 13.67 -4.01
C ALA A 115 -1.68 14.39 -5.35
N GLU A 116 -1.71 15.71 -5.36
CA GLU A 116 -1.54 16.52 -6.56
C GLU A 116 -0.18 16.32 -7.22
N ALA A 117 0.89 16.26 -6.42
CA ALA A 117 2.25 16.01 -6.91
C ALA A 117 2.37 14.60 -7.53
N LEU A 118 1.76 13.58 -6.90
CA LEU A 118 1.70 12.21 -7.42
C LEU A 118 0.95 12.16 -8.75
N GLU A 119 -0.27 12.73 -8.80
CA GLU A 119 -1.08 12.75 -10.03
C GLU A 119 -0.36 13.45 -11.17
N LYS A 120 0.27 14.60 -10.90
CA LYS A 120 1.07 15.31 -11.90
C LYS A 120 2.21 14.46 -12.45
N ALA A 121 2.91 13.75 -11.57
CA ALA A 121 4.03 12.87 -11.95
C ALA A 121 3.54 11.68 -12.78
N MET A 122 2.46 11.03 -12.37
CA MET A 122 1.84 9.91 -13.08
C MET A 122 1.31 10.34 -14.45
N LYS A 123 0.58 11.48 -14.51
CA LYS A 123 0.06 12.03 -15.76
C LYS A 123 1.16 12.35 -16.77
N GLY A 124 2.31 12.84 -16.29
CA GLY A 124 3.50 13.08 -17.13
C GLY A 124 4.06 11.81 -17.78
N LYS A 125 3.71 10.63 -17.25
CA LYS A 125 4.07 9.30 -17.77
C LYS A 125 2.91 8.60 -18.49
N GLY A 126 1.77 9.27 -18.69
CA GLY A 126 0.56 8.67 -19.25
C GLY A 126 -0.16 7.72 -18.30
N ARG A 127 0.13 7.78 -16.99
CA ARG A 127 -0.41 6.92 -15.94
C ARG A 127 -1.41 7.68 -15.08
N GLY A 128 -2.24 6.96 -14.34
CA GLY A 128 -3.21 7.53 -13.38
C GLY A 128 -3.46 6.60 -12.21
N VAL A 129 -4.14 7.10 -11.17
CA VAL A 129 -4.60 6.28 -10.05
C VAL A 129 -5.83 5.50 -10.50
N THR A 130 -5.75 4.17 -10.45
CA THR A 130 -6.88 3.28 -10.81
C THR A 130 -7.92 3.25 -9.69
N ALA A 131 -7.49 3.08 -8.45
CA ALA A 131 -8.37 3.12 -7.29
C ALA A 131 -7.63 3.51 -6.01
N THR A 132 -8.34 4.24 -5.14
CA THR A 132 -7.94 4.49 -3.76
C THR A 132 -8.82 3.65 -2.84
N ILE A 133 -8.20 2.71 -2.13
CA ILE A 133 -8.84 1.74 -1.25
C ILE A 133 -8.82 2.29 0.17
N LEU A 134 -9.95 2.83 0.63
CA LEU A 134 -10.11 3.31 1.99
C LEU A 134 -10.56 2.16 2.90
N ILE A 135 -9.72 1.80 3.86
CA ILE A 135 -10.09 0.88 4.95
C ILE A 135 -10.49 1.74 6.14
N ASP A 136 -11.80 1.80 6.39
CA ASP A 136 -12.39 2.68 7.41
C ASP A 136 -12.50 1.94 8.75
N VAL A 137 -11.95 2.56 9.81
CA VAL A 137 -11.91 2.00 11.17
C VAL A 137 -12.06 3.13 12.19
N PRO A 138 -12.94 3.02 13.18
CA PRO A 138 -13.08 3.99 14.26
C PRO A 138 -11.81 4.14 15.09
N ASP A 139 -11.54 5.35 15.59
CA ASP A 139 -10.32 5.69 16.34
C ASP A 139 -10.07 4.79 17.55
N GLU A 140 -11.11 4.47 18.30
CA GLU A 140 -11.00 3.59 19.49
C GLU A 140 -10.50 2.19 19.13
N GLU A 141 -10.97 1.65 18.01
CA GLU A 141 -10.50 0.36 17.52
C GLU A 141 -9.07 0.46 16.98
N VAL A 142 -8.70 1.58 16.35
CA VAL A 142 -7.33 1.87 15.93
C VAL A 142 -6.37 1.85 17.12
N VAL A 143 -6.68 2.58 18.20
CA VAL A 143 -5.86 2.60 19.41
C VAL A 143 -5.68 1.19 19.97
N LYS A 144 -6.77 0.43 20.09
CA LYS A 144 -6.75 -0.96 20.57
C LYS A 144 -5.87 -1.85 19.69
N ARG A 145 -6.00 -1.77 18.36
CA ARG A 145 -5.21 -2.58 17.42
C ARG A 145 -3.74 -2.27 17.51
N ILE A 146 -3.36 -0.99 17.53
CA ILE A 146 -1.95 -0.60 17.54
C ILE A 146 -1.30 -0.93 18.87
N SER A 147 -1.96 -0.65 20.00
CA SER A 147 -1.42 -0.98 21.33
C SER A 147 -1.24 -2.48 21.53
N GLY A 148 -2.08 -3.29 20.90
CA GLY A 148 -1.97 -4.77 20.91
C GLY A 148 -0.97 -5.34 19.91
N ARG A 149 -0.46 -4.55 18.96
CA ARG A 149 0.40 -5.05 17.90
C ARG A 149 1.75 -5.52 18.43
N ARG A 150 2.18 -6.69 17.91
CA ARG A 150 3.51 -7.26 18.13
C ARG A 150 4.10 -7.67 16.78
N LEU A 151 5.38 -7.46 16.62
CA LEU A 151 6.10 -7.75 15.39
C LEU A 151 7.24 -8.71 15.64
N CYS A 152 7.34 -9.72 14.81
CA CYS A 152 8.50 -10.59 14.75
C CYS A 152 9.74 -9.78 14.37
N GLN A 153 10.74 -9.78 15.25
CA GLN A 153 11.96 -8.98 15.09
C GLN A 153 12.76 -9.39 13.85
N LYS A 154 12.67 -10.67 13.44
CA LYS A 154 13.44 -11.22 12.34
C LYS A 154 12.77 -11.02 10.98
N ASN A 155 11.51 -11.40 10.85
CA ASN A 155 10.82 -11.47 9.57
C ASN A 155 9.58 -10.57 9.48
N GLY A 156 9.29 -9.77 10.52
CA GLY A 156 8.20 -8.80 10.51
C GLY A 156 6.78 -9.38 10.56
N HIS A 157 6.62 -10.69 10.90
CA HIS A 157 5.30 -11.27 11.11
C HIS A 157 4.52 -10.49 12.16
N VAL A 158 3.24 -10.23 11.89
CA VAL A 158 2.40 -9.37 12.70
C VAL A 158 1.47 -10.23 13.56
N TYR A 159 1.43 -9.94 14.85
CA TYR A 159 0.51 -10.51 15.83
C TYR A 159 -0.23 -9.39 16.54
N ASN A 160 -1.33 -9.76 17.20
CA ASN A 160 -2.07 -8.82 18.04
C ASN A 160 -2.52 -9.53 19.33
N VAL A 161 -2.11 -9.02 20.47
CA VAL A 161 -2.39 -9.64 21.77
C VAL A 161 -3.88 -9.75 22.10
N PHE A 162 -4.76 -9.00 21.41
CA PHE A 162 -6.20 -9.00 21.65
C PHE A 162 -6.99 -9.84 20.63
N SER A 163 -6.56 -9.87 19.36
CA SER A 163 -7.33 -10.47 18.26
C SER A 163 -6.65 -11.65 17.57
N ASP A 164 -5.32 -11.70 17.61
CA ASP A 164 -4.50 -12.76 16.98
C ASP A 164 -3.22 -12.96 17.83
N PRO A 165 -3.35 -13.46 19.07
CA PRO A 165 -2.21 -13.63 19.96
C PRO A 165 -1.29 -14.77 19.49
N PRO A 166 0.02 -14.66 19.75
CA PRO A 166 0.92 -15.77 19.55
C PRO A 166 0.61 -16.92 20.50
N LYS A 167 1.00 -18.14 20.17
CA LYS A 167 0.82 -19.34 21.02
C LYS A 167 1.60 -19.25 22.33
N HIS A 168 2.74 -18.56 22.29
CA HIS A 168 3.57 -18.27 23.45
C HIS A 168 3.88 -16.78 23.49
N ASP A 169 3.73 -16.18 24.66
CA ASP A 169 3.97 -14.75 24.84
C ASP A 169 5.37 -14.35 24.34
N ASP A 170 5.40 -13.25 23.57
CA ASP A 170 6.61 -12.68 22.99
C ASP A 170 7.43 -13.58 22.03
N VAL A 171 6.85 -14.70 21.56
CA VAL A 171 7.52 -15.63 20.63
C VAL A 171 6.73 -15.74 19.32
N CYS A 172 7.42 -15.59 18.21
CA CYS A 172 6.84 -15.75 16.86
C CYS A 172 6.55 -17.23 16.59
N ASP A 173 5.30 -17.57 16.26
CA ASP A 173 4.87 -18.94 15.96
C ASP A 173 5.49 -19.51 14.69
N GLN A 174 5.95 -18.63 13.77
CA GLN A 174 6.46 -19.06 12.47
C GLN A 174 7.97 -19.36 12.49
N ASP A 175 8.75 -18.63 13.28
CA ASP A 175 10.21 -18.74 13.26
C ASP A 175 10.89 -18.76 14.64
N GLY A 176 10.10 -18.69 15.73
CA GLY A 176 10.59 -18.75 17.10
C GLY A 176 11.33 -17.48 17.57
N SER A 177 11.42 -16.45 16.75
CA SER A 177 12.09 -15.21 17.13
C SER A 177 11.22 -14.35 18.05
N ARG A 178 11.86 -13.37 18.72
CA ARG A 178 11.20 -12.50 19.66
C ARG A 178 10.19 -11.59 18.96
N LEU A 179 9.04 -11.39 19.61
CA LEU A 179 8.07 -10.37 19.25
C LEU A 179 8.37 -9.07 20.00
N VAL A 180 8.27 -7.96 19.30
CA VAL A 180 8.50 -6.61 19.87
C VAL A 180 7.36 -5.67 19.49
N GLN A 181 7.10 -4.69 20.34
CA GLN A 181 6.25 -3.56 19.99
C GLN A 181 7.12 -2.49 19.33
N ARG A 182 6.59 -1.78 18.33
CA ARG A 182 7.28 -0.64 17.72
C ARG A 182 7.30 0.54 18.70
N GLU A 183 8.31 1.38 18.64
CA GLU A 183 8.39 2.60 19.46
C GLU A 183 7.24 3.56 19.15
N ASP A 184 6.80 3.64 17.89
CA ASP A 184 5.69 4.47 17.42
C ASP A 184 4.29 3.85 17.67
N ASP A 185 4.21 2.73 18.42
CA ASP A 185 2.97 2.08 18.86
C ASP A 185 2.59 2.41 20.31
N ALA A 186 3.33 3.28 20.98
CA ALA A 186 2.95 3.82 22.29
C ALA A 186 1.65 4.63 22.16
N GLU A 187 0.75 4.52 23.15
CA GLU A 187 -0.63 5.05 23.04
C GLU A 187 -0.67 6.56 22.79
N ASP A 188 0.19 7.33 23.42
CA ASP A 188 0.31 8.78 23.23
C ASP A 188 0.74 9.13 21.79
N VAL A 189 1.69 8.38 21.23
CA VAL A 189 2.13 8.53 19.83
C VAL A 189 1.02 8.12 18.87
N VAL A 190 0.28 7.05 19.18
CA VAL A 190 -0.88 6.62 18.37
C VAL A 190 -1.96 7.69 18.31
N ARG A 191 -2.30 8.29 19.45
CA ARG A 191 -3.29 9.39 19.51
C ARG A 191 -2.82 10.61 18.73
N LYS A 192 -1.54 10.95 18.79
CA LYS A 192 -0.95 12.01 17.98
C LYS A 192 -1.05 11.68 16.48
N ARG A 193 -0.73 10.45 16.08
CA ARG A 193 -0.84 9.99 14.69
C ARG A 193 -2.27 10.03 14.17
N LEU A 194 -3.27 9.74 15.02
CA LEU A 194 -4.69 9.89 14.67
C LEU A 194 -5.06 11.36 14.46
N SER A 195 -4.60 12.27 15.34
CA SER A 195 -4.82 13.71 15.15
C SER A 195 -4.25 14.19 13.82
N VAL A 196 -3.00 13.83 13.50
CA VAL A 196 -2.35 14.15 12.22
C VAL A 196 -3.10 13.53 11.03
N TYR A 197 -3.59 12.29 11.18
CA TYR A 197 -4.40 11.64 10.14
C TYR A 197 -5.66 12.44 9.84
N HIS A 198 -6.43 12.81 10.86
CA HIS A 198 -7.68 13.58 10.67
C HIS A 198 -7.43 14.96 10.08
N GLU A 199 -6.38 15.63 10.52
CA GLU A 199 -6.06 16.98 10.06
C GLU A 199 -5.53 17.01 8.62
N GLN A 200 -4.63 16.09 8.27
CA GLN A 200 -3.87 16.16 7.03
C GLN A 200 -4.25 15.10 6.00
N THR A 201 -4.60 13.88 6.44
CA THR A 201 -4.81 12.73 5.54
C THR A 201 -6.28 12.49 5.24
N ALA A 202 -7.18 12.68 6.20
CA ALA A 202 -8.61 12.49 5.97
C ALA A 202 -9.18 13.36 4.83
N PRO A 203 -8.69 14.58 4.55
CA PRO A 203 -9.12 15.35 3.37
C PRO A 203 -8.89 14.64 2.03
N LEU A 204 -7.99 13.67 1.95
CA LEU A 204 -7.81 12.83 0.77
C LEU A 204 -9.05 11.99 0.44
N ILE A 205 -9.92 11.73 1.39
CA ILE A 205 -11.16 10.99 1.19
C ILE A 205 -12.04 11.74 0.19
N GLU A 206 -12.32 13.01 0.47
CA GLU A 206 -13.08 13.88 -0.44
C GLU A 206 -12.34 14.09 -1.76
N TYR A 207 -11.03 14.32 -1.71
CA TYR A 207 -10.19 14.50 -2.89
C TYR A 207 -10.30 13.35 -3.90
N TYR A 208 -10.26 12.09 -3.46
CA TYR A 208 -10.37 10.92 -4.32
C TYR A 208 -11.83 10.52 -4.61
N GLU A 209 -12.78 10.89 -3.75
CA GLU A 209 -14.22 10.73 -3.99
C GLU A 209 -14.68 11.59 -5.17
N ASP A 210 -14.28 12.88 -5.19
CA ASP A 210 -14.56 13.82 -6.28
C ASP A 210 -14.00 13.35 -7.64
N ARG A 211 -12.94 12.56 -7.61
CA ARG A 211 -12.32 11.96 -8.81
C ARG A 211 -12.93 10.61 -9.22
N GLY A 212 -13.89 10.10 -8.44
CA GLY A 212 -14.57 8.83 -8.71
C GLY A 212 -13.73 7.57 -8.49
N VAL A 213 -12.50 7.71 -7.96
CA VAL A 213 -11.56 6.59 -7.77
C VAL A 213 -11.55 6.04 -6.34
N LEU A 214 -12.31 6.65 -5.40
CA LEU A 214 -12.39 6.16 -4.01
C LEU A 214 -13.27 4.92 -3.92
N LYS A 215 -12.77 3.88 -3.24
CA LYS A 215 -13.52 2.66 -2.87
C LYS A 215 -13.43 2.46 -1.36
N ARG A 216 -14.58 2.38 -0.66
CA ARG A 216 -14.65 2.30 0.80
C ARG A 216 -14.88 0.86 1.27
N PHE A 217 -14.15 0.43 2.29
CA PHE A 217 -14.25 -0.89 2.90
C PHE A 217 -14.33 -0.79 4.43
N ASP A 218 -15.23 -1.56 5.01
CA ASP A 218 -15.43 -1.66 6.46
C ASP A 218 -14.28 -2.47 7.08
N GLY A 219 -13.34 -1.77 7.72
CA GLY A 219 -12.18 -2.37 8.36
C GLY A 219 -12.47 -3.07 9.68
N LEU A 220 -13.73 -3.07 10.18
CA LEU A 220 -14.14 -3.86 11.35
C LEU A 220 -14.37 -5.33 11.02
N ARG A 221 -14.54 -5.66 9.75
CA ARG A 221 -14.68 -7.05 9.29
C ARG A 221 -13.36 -7.81 9.44
N SER A 222 -13.44 -9.14 9.34
CA SER A 222 -12.25 -9.97 9.35
C SER A 222 -11.29 -9.62 8.20
N PRO A 223 -9.98 -9.78 8.37
CA PRO A 223 -9.01 -9.49 7.30
C PRO A 223 -9.30 -10.22 5.99
N THR A 224 -9.90 -11.39 6.04
CA THR A 224 -10.28 -12.18 4.86
C THR A 224 -11.48 -11.58 4.15
N GLU A 225 -12.55 -11.22 4.88
CA GLU A 225 -13.72 -10.57 4.28
C GLU A 225 -13.38 -9.22 3.64
N VAL A 226 -12.55 -8.40 4.30
CA VAL A 226 -12.06 -7.14 3.72
C VAL A 226 -11.31 -7.41 2.42
N HIS A 227 -10.42 -8.40 2.43
CA HIS A 227 -9.63 -8.78 1.25
C HIS A 227 -10.51 -9.25 0.09
N ASP A 228 -11.47 -10.14 0.36
CA ASP A 228 -12.38 -10.67 -0.66
C ASP A 228 -13.20 -9.56 -1.33
N HIS A 229 -13.66 -8.57 -0.55
CA HIS A 229 -14.38 -7.42 -1.08
C HIS A 229 -13.47 -6.51 -1.92
N ILE A 230 -12.24 -6.23 -1.48
CA ILE A 230 -11.28 -5.44 -2.24
C ILE A 230 -10.96 -6.14 -3.56
N ARG A 231 -10.65 -7.43 -3.52
CA ARG A 231 -10.33 -8.23 -4.70
C ARG A 231 -11.46 -8.25 -5.72
N ALA A 232 -12.70 -8.45 -5.28
CA ALA A 232 -13.87 -8.41 -6.15
C ALA A 232 -14.05 -7.04 -6.82
N THR A 233 -13.85 -5.95 -6.06
CA THR A 233 -13.93 -4.58 -6.58
C THR A 233 -12.85 -4.32 -7.65
N ILE A 234 -11.60 -4.71 -7.40
CA ILE A 234 -10.51 -4.55 -8.36
C ILE A 234 -10.76 -5.37 -9.64
N ALA A 235 -11.26 -6.60 -9.50
CA ALA A 235 -11.60 -7.44 -10.65
C ALA A 235 -12.69 -6.78 -11.52
N THR A 236 -13.69 -6.15 -10.91
CA THR A 236 -14.73 -5.40 -11.63
C THR A 236 -14.14 -4.19 -12.38
N LEU A 237 -13.26 -3.42 -11.74
CA LEU A 237 -12.62 -2.26 -12.38
C LEU A 237 -11.80 -2.66 -13.61
N ARG A 238 -11.08 -3.78 -13.54
CA ARG A 238 -10.35 -4.30 -14.70
C ARG A 238 -11.25 -4.66 -15.88
N LEU A 239 -12.42 -5.22 -15.60
CA LEU A 239 -13.38 -5.56 -16.66
C LEU A 239 -14.02 -4.31 -17.29
N GLU A 240 -14.20 -3.23 -16.51
CA GLU A 240 -14.75 -1.97 -17.00
C GLU A 240 -13.76 -1.22 -17.92
N ASP A 241 -12.45 -1.34 -17.66
CA ASP A 241 -11.39 -0.73 -18.48
C ASP A 241 -11.16 -1.48 -19.81
N GLU A 242 -11.62 -2.73 -19.94
CA GLU A 242 -11.53 -3.54 -21.16
C GLU A 242 -12.69 -3.31 -22.15
N LEU A 243 -13.73 -2.55 -21.76
CA LEU A 243 -14.93 -2.25 -22.59
C LEU A 243 -14.83 -0.89 -23.26
#